data_dcab6cf71c82c377cde05903217c0cf0
#
_entry.id   dcab6cf71c82c377cde05903217c0cf0
#
_cell.length_a   1.000
_cell.length_b   1.000
_cell.length_c   1.000
_cell.angle_alpha   90.00
_cell.angle_beta   90.00
_cell.angle_gamma   90.00
#
_symmetry.space_group_name_H-M   'P 1'
#
loop_
_entity.id
_entity.type
_entity.pdbx_description
1 polymer ?
#
loop_
_entity_poly.entity_id
_entity_poly.type
_entity_poly.pdbx_seq_one_letter_code
_entity_poly.pdbx_strand_id
1 'polypeptide(L)'
;MSDRLEDSALMLRYRDGDVAAFEVLYGRHKDSVYRYLLRLALDAQVAEDVFQEAWSRIIRARDQYRPTARFSTYLFRIAHNCFIDHVRRNRRHAGAEELDAEKMPATDDEPDRVTERLLARERLGVALMNLPPEQRDVFLLREEAGLTLDEIASVTGTSRETAKSRLRYAVGKLGTAIAGNGQAPKRQSGESTA
;
A
#
# COMPACT_ATOMS: atom_id res chain seq x y z
N MET A 1 29.87 -12.01 -5.91
CA MET A 1 28.69 -11.59 -6.71
C MET A 1 27.58 -12.57 -6.35
N SER A 2 26.70 -12.16 -5.43
CA SER A 2 25.58 -13.01 -5.00
C SER A 2 24.56 -13.02 -6.11
N ASP A 3 24.44 -14.14 -6.76
CA ASP A 3 23.41 -14.41 -7.78
C ASP A 3 22.04 -14.25 -7.10
N ARG A 4 21.38 -13.11 -7.35
CA ARG A 4 20.02 -12.89 -6.82
C ARG A 4 19.10 -13.74 -7.66
N LEU A 5 18.88 -14.97 -7.19
CA LEU A 5 17.83 -15.81 -7.74
C LEU A 5 16.55 -14.99 -7.87
N GLU A 6 15.90 -15.06 -9.01
CA GLU A 6 14.59 -14.44 -9.21
C GLU A 6 13.59 -14.98 -8.17
N ASP A 7 12.72 -14.14 -7.68
CA ASP A 7 11.76 -14.52 -6.65
C ASP A 7 10.85 -15.68 -7.08
N SER A 8 10.57 -15.80 -8.37
CA SER A 8 9.85 -16.94 -8.93
C SER A 8 10.61 -18.25 -8.77
N ALA A 9 11.94 -18.24 -8.94
CA ALA A 9 12.78 -19.42 -8.72
C ALA A 9 12.85 -19.79 -7.24
N LEU A 10 12.93 -18.80 -6.34
CA LEU A 10 12.86 -19.05 -4.89
C LEU A 10 11.52 -19.68 -4.49
N MET A 11 10.41 -19.20 -5.05
CA MET A 11 9.09 -19.77 -4.75
C MET A 11 8.94 -21.20 -5.28
N LEU A 12 9.54 -21.54 -6.43
CA LEU A 12 9.58 -22.91 -6.93
C LEU A 12 10.41 -23.82 -6.02
N ARG A 13 11.59 -23.38 -5.54
CA ARG A 13 12.39 -24.10 -4.56
C ARG A 13 11.63 -24.34 -3.26
N TYR A 14 10.90 -23.32 -2.77
CA TYR A 14 10.06 -23.47 -1.59
C TYR A 14 8.94 -24.50 -1.81
N ARG A 15 8.27 -24.47 -2.96
CA ARG A 15 7.31 -25.51 -3.34
C ARG A 15 7.89 -26.91 -3.25
N ASP A 16 9.15 -27.08 -3.71
CA ASP A 16 9.85 -28.36 -3.75
C ASP A 16 10.51 -28.71 -2.38
N GLY A 17 10.20 -27.96 -1.30
CA GLY A 17 10.54 -28.26 0.08
C GLY A 17 11.70 -27.44 0.68
N ASP A 18 12.29 -26.51 -0.05
CA ASP A 18 13.38 -25.65 0.45
C ASP A 18 12.83 -24.49 1.28
N VAL A 19 12.79 -24.68 2.61
CA VAL A 19 12.31 -23.66 3.56
C VAL A 19 13.17 -22.40 3.56
N ALA A 20 14.50 -22.52 3.35
CA ALA A 20 15.40 -21.36 3.31
C ALA A 20 15.08 -20.43 2.13
N ALA A 21 14.59 -20.98 1.01
CA ALA A 21 14.12 -20.16 -0.11
C ALA A 21 12.91 -19.29 0.28
N PHE A 22 12.00 -19.79 1.13
CA PHE A 22 10.90 -18.99 1.65
C PHE A 22 11.36 -17.88 2.60
N GLU A 23 12.31 -18.16 3.48
CA GLU A 23 12.86 -17.14 4.39
C GLU A 23 13.47 -15.96 3.61
N VAL A 24 14.14 -16.24 2.50
CA VAL A 24 14.67 -15.19 1.61
C VAL A 24 13.53 -14.39 0.96
N LEU A 25 12.49 -15.05 0.43
CA LEU A 25 11.32 -14.39 -0.15
C LEU A 25 10.60 -13.52 0.88
N TYR A 26 10.34 -14.07 2.05
CA TYR A 26 9.70 -13.35 3.15
C TYR A 26 10.52 -12.12 3.54
N GLY A 27 11.82 -12.29 3.76
CA GLY A 27 12.73 -11.19 4.10
C GLY A 27 12.77 -10.07 3.06
N ARG A 28 12.65 -10.40 1.76
CA ARG A 28 12.63 -9.41 0.68
C ARG A 28 11.34 -8.60 0.61
N HIS A 29 10.22 -9.20 0.94
CA HIS A 29 8.89 -8.64 0.62
C HIS A 29 8.07 -8.23 1.84
N LYS A 30 8.36 -8.73 3.06
CA LYS A 30 7.55 -8.48 4.25
C LYS A 30 7.30 -7.00 4.50
N ASP A 31 8.36 -6.17 4.41
CA ASP A 31 8.25 -4.75 4.74
C ASP A 31 7.43 -3.97 3.70
N SER A 32 7.56 -4.29 2.41
CA SER A 32 6.78 -3.64 1.35
C SER A 32 5.31 -4.05 1.40
N VAL A 33 5.01 -5.32 1.66
CA VAL A 33 3.63 -5.81 1.84
C VAL A 33 2.98 -5.19 3.07
N TYR A 34 3.71 -5.15 4.20
CA TYR A 34 3.19 -4.54 5.42
C TYR A 34 2.90 -3.05 5.25
N ARG A 35 3.84 -2.27 4.65
CA ARG A 35 3.62 -0.84 4.35
C ARG A 35 2.43 -0.62 3.41
N TYR A 36 2.30 -1.45 2.38
CA TYR A 36 1.14 -1.41 1.49
C TYR A 36 -0.15 -1.58 2.26
N LEU A 37 -0.27 -2.65 3.06
CA LEU A 37 -1.49 -2.95 3.82
C LEU A 37 -1.79 -1.89 4.89
N LEU A 38 -0.77 -1.42 5.62
CA LEU A 38 -0.92 -0.38 6.63
C LEU A 38 -1.47 0.93 6.06
N ARG A 39 -0.93 1.36 4.91
CA ARG A 39 -1.39 2.57 4.23
C ARG A 39 -2.73 2.39 3.51
N LEU A 40 -3.05 1.18 3.09
CA LEU A 40 -4.33 0.87 2.45
C LEU A 40 -5.46 0.79 3.47
N ALA A 41 -5.25 0.09 4.57
CA ALA A 41 -6.23 -0.12 5.64
C ALA A 41 -6.45 1.13 6.49
N LEU A 42 -5.39 1.95 6.70
CA LEU A 42 -5.36 3.07 7.65
C LEU A 42 -5.60 2.64 9.11
N ASP A 43 -5.44 1.37 9.40
CA ASP A 43 -5.65 0.71 10.68
C ASP A 43 -4.56 -0.36 10.84
N ALA A 44 -3.79 -0.27 11.92
CA ALA A 44 -2.64 -1.14 12.14
C ALA A 44 -3.07 -2.58 12.46
N GLN A 45 -4.18 -2.77 13.18
CA GLN A 45 -4.69 -4.09 13.52
C GLN A 45 -5.20 -4.82 12.28
N VAL A 46 -5.97 -4.12 11.44
CA VAL A 46 -6.44 -4.66 10.15
C VAL A 46 -5.26 -4.99 9.24
N ALA A 47 -4.25 -4.13 9.20
CA ALA A 47 -3.06 -4.38 8.39
C ALA A 47 -2.32 -5.64 8.83
N GLU A 48 -2.15 -5.84 10.14
CA GLU A 48 -1.50 -7.03 10.71
C GLU A 48 -2.29 -8.31 10.41
N ASP A 49 -3.59 -8.30 10.65
CA ASP A 49 -4.46 -9.46 10.40
C ASP A 49 -4.44 -9.88 8.92
N VAL A 50 -4.53 -8.88 8.02
CA VAL A 50 -4.50 -9.14 6.57
C VAL A 50 -3.11 -9.58 6.11
N PHE A 51 -2.04 -9.03 6.70
CA PHE A 51 -0.66 -9.42 6.42
C PHE A 51 -0.42 -10.90 6.77
N GLN A 52 -0.84 -11.31 7.95
CA GLN A 52 -0.73 -12.70 8.40
C GLN A 52 -1.55 -13.65 7.51
N GLU A 53 -2.77 -13.28 7.17
CA GLU A 53 -3.62 -14.08 6.27
C GLU A 53 -3.01 -14.19 4.86
N ALA A 54 -2.43 -13.11 4.33
CA ALA A 54 -1.80 -13.13 3.00
C ALA A 54 -0.63 -14.12 2.95
N TRP A 55 0.28 -14.08 3.92
CA TRP A 55 1.39 -15.02 3.99
C TRP A 55 0.93 -16.44 4.26
N SER A 56 -0.06 -16.64 5.12
CA SER A 56 -0.68 -17.94 5.35
C SER A 56 -1.28 -18.54 4.07
N ARG A 57 -1.92 -17.72 3.21
CA ARG A 57 -2.43 -18.18 1.91
C ARG A 57 -1.31 -18.58 0.96
N ILE A 58 -0.19 -17.85 0.92
CA ILE A 58 0.99 -18.22 0.11
C ILE A 58 1.55 -19.56 0.55
N ILE A 59 1.71 -19.77 1.87
CA ILE A 59 2.21 -21.02 2.43
C ILE A 59 1.31 -22.19 2.07
N ARG A 60 -0.01 -22.04 2.26
CA ARG A 60 -1.00 -23.09 1.96
C ARG A 60 -1.12 -23.40 0.46
N ALA A 61 -0.94 -22.39 -0.40
CA ALA A 61 -1.06 -22.53 -1.84
C ALA A 61 0.26 -22.86 -2.55
N ARG A 62 1.36 -23.14 -1.82
CA ARG A 62 2.70 -23.32 -2.38
C ARG A 62 2.75 -24.40 -3.48
N ASP A 63 2.06 -25.53 -3.28
CA ASP A 63 2.08 -26.66 -4.21
C ASP A 63 1.37 -26.34 -5.54
N GLN A 64 0.47 -25.37 -5.53
CA GLN A 64 -0.30 -24.91 -6.69
C GLN A 64 0.39 -23.75 -7.43
N TYR A 65 1.49 -23.21 -6.87
CA TYR A 65 2.18 -22.08 -7.48
C TYR A 65 2.67 -22.40 -8.89
N ARG A 66 2.37 -21.50 -9.82
CA ARG A 66 2.88 -21.51 -11.20
C ARG A 66 3.42 -20.13 -11.54
N PRO A 67 4.63 -20.00 -12.08
CA PRO A 67 5.27 -18.72 -12.39
C PRO A 67 4.70 -18.12 -13.69
N THR A 68 3.41 -17.82 -13.72
CA THR A 68 2.71 -17.19 -14.86
C THR A 68 2.87 -15.66 -14.89
N ALA A 69 3.33 -15.07 -13.79
CA ALA A 69 3.61 -13.65 -13.63
C ALA A 69 4.78 -13.47 -12.64
N ARG A 70 5.25 -12.22 -12.48
CA ARG A 70 6.26 -11.91 -11.45
C ARG A 70 5.72 -12.31 -10.06
N PHE A 71 6.62 -12.81 -9.20
CA PHE A 71 6.24 -13.18 -7.84
C PHE A 71 5.63 -12.01 -7.06
N SER A 72 6.15 -10.80 -7.22
CA SER A 72 5.58 -9.60 -6.61
C SER A 72 4.11 -9.38 -7.03
N THR A 73 3.77 -9.55 -8.31
CA THR A 73 2.39 -9.44 -8.80
C THR A 73 1.48 -10.49 -8.16
N TYR A 74 1.96 -11.73 -8.04
CA TYR A 74 1.24 -12.83 -7.37
C TYR A 74 1.02 -12.51 -5.88
N LEU A 75 2.06 -12.10 -5.16
CA LEU A 75 2.04 -11.76 -3.74
C LEU A 75 1.06 -10.60 -3.46
N PHE A 76 1.20 -9.49 -4.17
CA PHE A 76 0.35 -8.32 -3.95
C PHE A 76 -1.11 -8.55 -4.37
N ARG A 77 -1.37 -9.43 -5.35
CA ARG A 77 -2.73 -9.88 -5.66
C ARG A 77 -3.35 -10.65 -4.50
N ILE A 78 -2.59 -11.52 -3.82
CA ILE A 78 -3.07 -12.23 -2.63
C ILE A 78 -3.35 -11.23 -1.50
N ALA A 79 -2.42 -10.32 -1.21
CA ALA A 79 -2.59 -9.31 -0.16
C ALA A 79 -3.80 -8.40 -0.42
N HIS A 80 -3.96 -7.91 -1.65
CA HIS A 80 -5.12 -7.13 -2.08
C HIS A 80 -6.43 -7.90 -1.88
N ASN A 81 -6.50 -9.14 -2.34
CA ASN A 81 -7.70 -9.97 -2.19
C ASN A 81 -8.03 -10.24 -0.72
N CYS A 82 -7.03 -10.51 0.14
CA CYS A 82 -7.23 -10.66 1.58
C CYS A 82 -7.83 -9.39 2.19
N PHE A 83 -7.34 -8.21 1.79
CA PHE A 83 -7.88 -6.93 2.25
C PHE A 83 -9.33 -6.73 1.79
N ILE A 84 -9.64 -6.95 0.53
CA ILE A 84 -11.01 -6.83 0.02
C ILE A 84 -11.96 -7.81 0.71
N ASP A 85 -11.52 -9.05 0.95
CA ASP A 85 -12.30 -10.05 1.69
C ASP A 85 -12.54 -9.61 3.15
N HIS A 86 -11.53 -9.00 3.79
CA HIS A 86 -11.65 -8.44 5.15
C HIS A 86 -12.69 -7.32 5.18
N VAL A 87 -12.60 -6.35 4.29
CA VAL A 87 -13.58 -5.24 4.19
C VAL A 87 -15.00 -5.75 3.94
N ARG A 88 -15.16 -6.75 3.05
CA ARG A 88 -16.48 -7.35 2.78
C ARG A 88 -17.05 -8.06 4.01
N ARG A 89 -16.23 -8.75 4.77
CA ARG A 89 -16.67 -9.42 6.00
C ARG A 89 -17.14 -8.40 7.05
N ASN A 90 -16.33 -7.37 7.28
CA ASN A 90 -16.65 -6.35 8.29
C ASN A 90 -17.93 -5.58 7.93
N ARG A 91 -18.13 -5.22 6.63
CA ARG A 91 -19.39 -4.58 6.19
C ARG A 91 -20.62 -5.45 6.43
N ARG A 92 -20.51 -6.78 6.35
CA ARG A 92 -21.63 -7.68 6.64
C ARG A 92 -21.93 -7.79 8.13
N HIS A 93 -20.91 -7.65 8.98
CA HIS A 93 -21.06 -7.72 10.43
C HIS A 93 -21.48 -6.39 11.07
N ALA A 94 -21.05 -5.27 10.49
CA ALA A 94 -21.29 -3.93 11.03
C ALA A 94 -22.68 -3.35 10.71
N GLY A 95 -23.52 -4.03 9.90
CA GLY A 95 -24.87 -3.55 9.61
C GLY A 95 -24.95 -2.06 9.35
N ALA A 96 -24.24 -1.54 8.34
CA ALA A 96 -24.30 -0.14 7.88
C ALA A 96 -23.83 0.94 8.88
N GLU A 97 -23.01 0.65 9.86
CA GLU A 97 -22.30 1.69 10.63
C GLU A 97 -21.03 2.12 9.90
N GLU A 98 -20.87 3.42 9.69
CA GLU A 98 -19.68 4.05 9.12
C GLU A 98 -18.46 3.74 9.98
N LEU A 99 -17.41 3.20 9.36
CA LEU A 99 -16.13 3.00 10.00
C LEU A 99 -15.49 4.36 10.25
N ASP A 100 -15.49 4.80 11.49
CA ASP A 100 -14.69 5.91 11.97
C ASP A 100 -13.21 5.53 11.81
N ALA A 101 -12.48 6.31 11.02
CA ALA A 101 -11.07 6.09 10.78
C ALA A 101 -10.28 6.51 12.03
N GLU A 102 -9.90 5.57 12.86
CA GLU A 102 -8.99 5.79 13.96
C GLU A 102 -7.59 6.16 13.42
N LYS A 103 -7.02 7.21 14.01
CA LYS A 103 -5.77 7.85 13.56
C LYS A 103 -4.57 6.90 13.62
N MET A 104 -3.76 6.92 12.57
CA MET A 104 -2.44 6.27 12.57
C MET A 104 -1.60 6.76 13.77
N PRO A 105 -0.90 5.87 14.50
CA PRO A 105 0.07 6.28 15.50
C PRO A 105 1.24 7.00 14.83
N ALA A 106 1.56 8.19 15.34
CA ALA A 106 2.77 8.92 15.01
C ALA A 106 3.98 8.16 15.59
N THR A 107 4.99 7.89 14.80
CA THR A 107 6.29 7.42 15.29
C THR A 107 7.11 8.63 15.72
N ASP A 108 7.39 8.72 17.02
CA ASP A 108 8.30 9.70 17.60
C ASP A 108 9.74 9.33 17.23
N ASP A 109 10.42 10.23 16.50
CA ASP A 109 11.87 10.23 16.34
C ASP A 109 12.42 11.65 16.34
N GLU A 110 13.55 11.84 17.01
CA GLU A 110 14.20 13.08 17.46
C GLU A 110 14.67 14.06 16.35
N PRO A 111 14.83 15.38 16.70
CA PRO A 111 14.93 16.43 15.69
C PRO A 111 16.37 16.84 15.40
N ASP A 112 16.80 16.84 14.13
CA ASP A 112 17.61 17.95 13.60
C ASP A 112 17.81 18.00 12.06
N ARG A 113 17.54 16.98 11.33
CA ARG A 113 17.33 16.91 9.85
C ARG A 113 16.19 15.92 9.53
N VAL A 114 15.71 15.33 10.55
CA VAL A 114 14.59 14.41 10.67
C VAL A 114 13.29 15.19 10.49
N THR A 115 13.20 16.43 10.95
CA THR A 115 11.98 17.23 11.03
C THR A 115 11.34 17.49 9.65
N GLU A 116 12.10 17.86 8.61
CA GLU A 116 11.52 18.06 7.27
C GLU A 116 11.05 16.76 6.63
N ARG A 117 11.81 15.68 6.83
CA ARG A 117 11.45 14.34 6.32
C ARG A 117 10.27 13.74 7.09
N LEU A 118 10.19 13.97 8.40
CA LEU A 118 9.05 13.56 9.24
C LEU A 118 7.79 14.32 8.84
N LEU A 119 7.88 15.65 8.75
CA LEU A 119 6.78 16.49 8.28
C LEU A 119 6.32 16.11 6.87
N ALA A 120 7.23 15.77 5.96
CA ALA A 120 6.89 15.30 4.62
C ALA A 120 6.20 13.92 4.66
N ARG A 121 6.62 13.02 5.55
CA ARG A 121 5.97 11.71 5.77
C ARG A 121 4.58 11.85 6.35
N GLU A 122 4.42 12.69 7.35
CA GLU A 122 3.11 12.99 7.95
C GLU A 122 2.14 13.62 6.93
N ARG A 123 2.64 14.60 6.16
CA ARG A 123 1.85 15.22 5.09
C ARG A 123 1.43 14.21 4.03
N LEU A 124 2.34 13.33 3.63
CA LEU A 124 2.02 12.25 2.71
C LEU A 124 1.00 11.28 3.31
N GLY A 125 1.12 10.94 4.59
CA GLY A 125 0.17 10.11 5.32
C GLY A 125 -1.23 10.71 5.29
N VAL A 126 -1.38 11.97 5.69
CA VAL A 126 -2.66 12.71 5.66
C VAL A 126 -3.20 12.81 4.23
N ALA A 127 -2.34 13.08 3.25
CA ALA A 127 -2.77 13.16 1.85
C ALA A 127 -3.27 11.81 1.31
N LEU A 128 -2.64 10.70 1.69
CA LEU A 128 -3.08 9.35 1.35
C LEU A 128 -4.45 9.03 1.98
N MET A 129 -4.68 9.42 3.22
CA MET A 129 -5.97 9.23 3.90
C MET A 129 -7.13 9.93 3.15
N ASN A 130 -6.85 11.08 2.54
CA ASN A 130 -7.83 11.85 1.78
C ASN A 130 -8.04 11.37 0.33
N LEU A 131 -7.32 10.35 -0.12
CA LEU A 131 -7.56 9.73 -1.42
C LEU A 131 -8.77 8.77 -1.35
N PRO A 132 -9.62 8.74 -2.39
CA PRO A 132 -10.56 7.64 -2.56
C PRO A 132 -9.84 6.29 -2.50
N PRO A 133 -10.43 5.26 -1.85
CA PRO A 133 -9.78 3.98 -1.63
C PRO A 133 -9.16 3.35 -2.88
N GLU A 134 -9.85 3.42 -4.03
CA GLU A 134 -9.36 2.84 -5.28
C GLU A 134 -8.19 3.63 -5.91
N GLN A 135 -8.11 4.94 -5.66
CA GLN A 135 -6.98 5.76 -6.10
C GLN A 135 -5.77 5.52 -5.22
N ARG A 136 -5.97 5.40 -3.90
CA ARG A 136 -4.95 5.07 -2.93
C ARG A 136 -4.35 3.69 -3.21
N ASP A 137 -5.17 2.68 -3.43
CA ASP A 137 -4.75 1.32 -3.74
C ASP A 137 -3.85 1.25 -4.98
N VAL A 138 -4.29 1.80 -6.10
CA VAL A 138 -3.50 1.84 -7.35
C VAL A 138 -2.17 2.57 -7.15
N PHE A 139 -2.14 3.66 -6.40
CA PHE A 139 -0.93 4.39 -6.06
C PHE A 139 0.03 3.55 -5.21
N LEU A 140 -0.48 2.89 -4.18
CA LEU A 140 0.33 2.06 -3.30
C LEU A 140 0.88 0.81 -4.01
N LEU A 141 0.10 0.18 -4.88
CA LEU A 141 0.58 -0.93 -5.72
C LEU A 141 1.72 -0.47 -6.66
N ARG A 142 1.69 0.77 -7.12
CA ARG A 142 2.78 1.34 -7.92
C ARG A 142 4.03 1.60 -7.10
N GLU A 143 3.89 2.25 -5.93
CA GLU A 143 5.01 2.72 -5.11
C GLU A 143 5.64 1.61 -4.24
N GLU A 144 4.83 0.79 -3.58
CA GLU A 144 5.33 -0.24 -2.66
C GLU A 144 5.69 -1.56 -3.36
N ALA A 145 4.96 -1.91 -4.42
CA ALA A 145 5.15 -3.16 -5.15
C ALA A 145 5.92 -2.99 -6.47
N GLY A 146 6.10 -1.77 -6.96
CA GLY A 146 6.74 -1.49 -8.24
C GLY A 146 6.00 -2.09 -9.44
N LEU A 147 4.67 -2.28 -9.35
CA LEU A 147 3.89 -2.91 -10.40
C LEU A 147 3.68 -1.98 -11.60
N THR A 148 3.65 -2.56 -12.78
CA THR A 148 3.24 -1.90 -14.01
C THR A 148 1.73 -1.65 -14.03
N LEU A 149 1.23 -0.79 -14.92
CA LEU A 149 -0.22 -0.53 -15.04
C LEU A 149 -1.01 -1.79 -15.42
N ASP A 150 -0.43 -2.69 -16.21
CA ASP A 150 -1.08 -3.95 -16.60
C ASP A 150 -1.16 -4.92 -15.41
N GLU A 151 -0.11 -4.99 -14.59
CA GLU A 151 -0.09 -5.79 -13.36
C GLU A 151 -1.07 -5.23 -12.33
N ILE A 152 -1.12 -3.89 -12.15
CA ILE A 152 -2.09 -3.23 -11.26
C ILE A 152 -3.52 -3.51 -11.73
N ALA A 153 -3.82 -3.41 -13.03
CA ALA A 153 -5.11 -3.73 -13.60
C ALA A 153 -5.51 -5.19 -13.30
N SER A 154 -4.56 -6.12 -13.45
CA SER A 154 -4.75 -7.53 -13.11
C SER A 154 -5.00 -7.76 -11.62
N VAL A 155 -4.29 -7.06 -10.73
CA VAL A 155 -4.44 -7.16 -9.27
C VAL A 155 -5.81 -6.63 -8.82
N THR A 156 -6.18 -5.45 -9.31
CA THR A 156 -7.41 -4.75 -8.89
C THR A 156 -8.66 -5.18 -9.65
N GLY A 157 -8.54 -6.07 -10.64
CA GLY A 157 -9.67 -6.51 -11.47
C GLY A 157 -10.29 -5.40 -12.33
N THR A 158 -9.47 -4.44 -12.78
CA THR A 158 -9.92 -3.29 -13.59
C THR A 158 -9.26 -3.29 -14.98
N SER A 159 -9.64 -2.34 -15.84
CA SER A 159 -8.94 -2.13 -17.09
C SER A 159 -7.64 -1.33 -16.86
N ARG A 160 -6.66 -1.49 -17.77
CA ARG A 160 -5.42 -0.71 -17.78
C ARG A 160 -5.69 0.81 -17.82
N GLU A 161 -6.69 1.24 -18.60
CA GLU A 161 -7.07 2.65 -18.68
C GLU A 161 -7.68 3.17 -17.37
N THR A 162 -8.45 2.34 -16.65
CA THR A 162 -8.97 2.64 -15.32
C THR A 162 -7.82 2.78 -14.31
N ALA A 163 -6.88 1.83 -14.29
CA ALA A 163 -5.70 1.88 -13.43
C ALA A 163 -4.86 3.16 -13.71
N LYS A 164 -4.62 3.48 -14.99
CA LYS A 164 -3.91 4.70 -15.42
C LYS A 164 -4.61 5.98 -14.97
N SER A 165 -5.94 6.06 -15.13
CA SER A 165 -6.72 7.21 -14.68
C SER A 165 -6.68 7.39 -13.18
N ARG A 166 -6.88 6.31 -12.41
CA ARG A 166 -6.81 6.32 -10.94
C ARG A 166 -5.44 6.76 -10.45
N LEU A 167 -4.36 6.23 -11.04
CA LEU A 167 -2.99 6.63 -10.70
C LEU A 167 -2.74 8.12 -10.98
N ARG A 168 -3.16 8.61 -12.15
CA ARG A 168 -3.02 10.02 -12.51
C ARG A 168 -3.74 10.93 -11.52
N TYR A 169 -4.98 10.60 -11.14
CA TYR A 169 -5.73 11.37 -10.15
C TYR A 169 -5.11 11.31 -8.76
N ALA A 170 -4.62 10.14 -8.34
CA ALA A 170 -3.91 10.00 -7.07
C ALA A 170 -2.68 10.90 -7.01
N VAL A 171 -1.79 10.81 -8.01
CA VAL A 171 -0.56 11.62 -8.10
C VAL A 171 -0.90 13.12 -8.14
N GLY A 172 -1.92 13.54 -8.89
CA GLY A 172 -2.36 14.94 -8.94
C GLY A 172 -2.81 15.46 -7.58
N LYS A 173 -3.65 14.70 -6.86
CA LYS A 173 -4.13 15.08 -5.51
C LYS A 173 -3.00 15.12 -4.49
N LEU A 174 -2.11 14.13 -4.50
CA LEU A 174 -0.96 14.08 -3.60
C LEU A 174 0.01 15.25 -3.87
N GLY A 175 0.29 15.54 -5.16
CA GLY A 175 1.12 16.67 -5.55
C GLY A 175 0.55 18.01 -5.06
N THR A 176 -0.75 18.24 -5.22
CA THR A 176 -1.43 19.45 -4.73
C THR A 176 -1.39 19.54 -3.21
N ALA A 177 -1.63 18.44 -2.50
CA ALA A 177 -1.62 18.42 -1.03
C ALA A 177 -0.23 18.69 -0.45
N ILE A 178 0.83 18.21 -1.12
CA ILE A 178 2.22 18.45 -0.69
C ILE A 178 2.66 19.88 -1.05
N ALA A 179 2.29 20.39 -2.23
CA ALA A 179 2.65 21.73 -2.70
C ALA A 179 1.83 22.85 -2.03
N GLY A 180 0.55 22.59 -1.75
CA GLY A 180 -0.40 23.60 -1.23
C GLY A 180 -0.14 24.06 0.21
N ASN A 181 0.69 23.36 0.97
CA ASN A 181 1.08 23.77 2.32
C ASN A 181 2.23 24.80 2.37
N GLY A 182 2.69 25.31 1.22
CA GLY A 182 3.71 26.38 1.13
C GLY A 182 3.14 27.80 1.04
N GLN A 183 1.82 27.98 0.88
CA GLN A 183 1.19 29.30 0.84
C GLN A 183 0.18 29.47 1.98
N ALA A 184 0.63 30.04 3.08
CA ALA A 184 -0.25 30.65 4.06
C ALA A 184 -1.07 31.76 3.35
N PRO A 185 -2.40 31.88 3.63
CA PRO A 185 -3.19 32.95 3.02
C PRO A 185 -2.62 34.30 3.46
N LYS A 186 -2.17 35.12 2.51
CA LYS A 186 -1.88 36.53 2.74
C LYS A 186 -3.14 37.18 3.31
N ARG A 187 -3.09 37.54 4.60
CA ARG A 187 -4.06 38.47 5.20
C ARG A 187 -4.00 39.76 4.39
N GLN A 188 -5.03 40.03 3.62
CA GLN A 188 -5.26 41.36 3.10
C GLN A 188 -5.57 42.27 4.29
N SER A 189 -4.59 43.06 4.66
CA SER A 189 -4.79 44.23 5.51
C SER A 189 -5.62 45.23 4.73
N GLY A 190 -6.93 45.27 5.02
CA GLY A 190 -7.78 46.34 4.57
C GLY A 190 -7.38 47.59 5.31
N GLU A 191 -6.68 48.49 4.66
CA GLU A 191 -6.60 49.88 5.04
C GLU A 191 -8.01 50.49 4.81
N SER A 192 -8.63 50.83 5.91
CA SER A 192 -9.77 51.76 5.90
C SER A 192 -9.24 53.14 6.15
N THR A 193 -9.28 53.97 5.13
CA THR A 193 -8.98 55.40 5.24
C THR A 193 -10.27 56.17 5.22
N ALA A 194 -10.43 57.01 6.23
CA ALA A 194 -11.26 58.20 6.39
C ALA A 194 -12.78 58.07 6.36
#